data_d4b833203aa1426d30b6ceba4580aa4c
#
_entry.id   d4b833203aa1426d30b6ceba4580aa4c
#
_cell.length_a   1.000
_cell.length_b   1.000
_cell.length_c   1.000
_cell.angle_alpha   90.00
_cell.angle_beta   90.00
_cell.angle_gamma   90.00
#
_symmetry.space_group_name_H-M   'P 1'
#
loop_
_entity.id
_entity.type
_entity.pdbx_description
1 polymer ?
#
loop_
_entity_poly.entity_id
_entity_poly.type
_entity_poly.pdbx_seq_one_letter_code
_entity_poly.pdbx_strand_id
1 'polypeptide(L)'
;IVYDFYKQQINPNASEKRLVAVGRISTVVLMIFSAGLALLLQNALQLFDVLLAFGAGTGLIFILRWFWWRINAWSEITAMFASGIISIILKLTPFGAFLFATDTGILPDWSEYIFIVVITTLIWLIATFVTQPESNDTLRGFYRKIQPGGPGWAKVVKDADDDSVEIVKTKEKWSVPAGITAMLLGVVLIYSIMFATGYWIYGRTTQAI
;
A
#
# COMPACT_ATOMS: atom_id res chain seq x y z
N ILE A 1 10.01 -13.72 5.85
CA ILE A 1 9.61 -15.11 5.55
C ILE A 1 9.98 -16.03 6.72
N VAL A 2 11.26 -16.09 7.16
CA VAL A 2 11.73 -17.09 8.13
C VAL A 2 11.09 -16.91 9.50
N TYR A 3 11.20 -15.71 10.09
CA TYR A 3 10.72 -15.44 11.44
C TYR A 3 9.22 -15.13 11.47
N ASP A 4 8.74 -14.28 10.56
CA ASP A 4 7.35 -13.81 10.59
C ASP A 4 6.35 -14.82 10.03
N PHE A 5 6.77 -15.65 9.08
CA PHE A 5 5.88 -16.65 8.49
C PHE A 5 6.20 -18.06 9.00
N TYR A 6 7.42 -18.58 8.74
CA TYR A 6 7.72 -19.98 9.07
C TYR A 6 7.70 -20.24 10.58
N LYS A 7 8.39 -19.40 11.37
CA LYS A 7 8.48 -19.59 12.81
C LYS A 7 7.17 -19.30 13.52
N GLN A 8 6.42 -18.26 13.11
CA GLN A 8 5.19 -17.90 13.79
C GLN A 8 3.99 -18.74 13.35
N GLN A 9 3.88 -19.10 12.08
CA GLN A 9 2.68 -19.72 11.53
C GLN A 9 2.83 -21.24 11.32
N ILE A 10 4.05 -21.74 11.01
CA ILE A 10 4.24 -23.15 10.64
C ILE A 10 4.87 -23.93 11.79
N ASN A 11 5.95 -23.43 12.37
CA ASN A 11 6.65 -24.15 13.43
C ASN A 11 7.26 -23.19 14.47
N PRO A 12 6.51 -22.85 15.53
CA PRO A 12 6.99 -21.97 16.60
C PRO A 12 8.25 -22.49 17.33
N ASN A 13 8.41 -23.80 17.39
CA ASN A 13 9.52 -24.47 18.10
C ASN A 13 10.68 -24.89 17.18
N ALA A 14 10.78 -24.27 15.97
CA ALA A 14 11.83 -24.60 15.04
C ALA A 14 13.23 -24.32 15.58
N SER A 15 14.15 -25.27 15.45
CA SER A 15 15.55 -25.09 15.83
C SER A 15 16.24 -24.07 14.92
N GLU A 16 17.30 -23.42 15.41
CA GLU A 16 18.09 -22.46 14.64
C GLU A 16 18.62 -23.05 13.31
N LYS A 17 19.06 -24.32 13.34
CA LYS A 17 19.48 -25.03 12.12
C LYS A 17 18.38 -25.10 11.05
N ARG A 18 17.13 -25.33 11.47
CA ARG A 18 15.97 -25.35 10.58
C ARG A 18 15.65 -23.96 10.05
N LEU A 19 15.70 -22.92 10.87
CA LEU A 19 15.48 -21.54 10.44
C LEU A 19 16.50 -21.11 9.39
N VAL A 20 17.77 -21.46 9.59
CA VAL A 20 18.83 -21.21 8.59
C VAL A 20 18.58 -21.98 7.29
N ALA A 21 18.16 -23.26 7.37
CA ALA A 21 17.82 -24.03 6.17
C ALA A 21 16.64 -23.43 5.40
N VAL A 22 15.57 -23.03 6.09
CA VAL A 22 14.43 -22.34 5.47
C VAL A 22 14.87 -21.02 4.84
N GLY A 23 15.75 -20.26 5.50
CA GLY A 23 16.30 -19.02 4.94
C GLY A 23 17.05 -19.25 3.63
N ARG A 24 17.93 -20.26 3.58
CA ARG A 24 18.66 -20.62 2.36
C ARG A 24 17.74 -21.06 1.22
N ILE A 25 16.76 -21.91 1.52
CA ILE A 25 15.78 -22.35 0.52
C ILE A 25 14.97 -21.16 0.00
N SER A 26 14.49 -20.30 0.89
CA SER A 26 13.75 -19.08 0.51
C SER A 26 14.59 -18.17 -0.39
N THR A 27 15.88 -18.00 -0.08
CA THR A 27 16.80 -17.20 -0.93
C THR A 27 16.95 -17.80 -2.32
N VAL A 28 17.16 -19.11 -2.42
CA VAL A 28 17.28 -19.80 -3.72
C VAL A 28 15.98 -19.69 -4.52
N VAL A 29 14.82 -19.89 -3.90
CA VAL A 29 13.52 -19.75 -4.54
C VAL A 29 13.30 -18.33 -5.05
N LEU A 30 13.59 -17.31 -4.23
CA LEU A 30 13.48 -15.92 -4.64
C LEU A 30 14.46 -15.56 -5.77
N MET A 31 15.65 -16.13 -5.75
CA MET A 31 16.65 -15.92 -6.81
C MET A 31 16.17 -16.50 -8.16
N ILE A 32 15.60 -17.72 -8.15
CA ILE A 32 15.00 -18.32 -9.35
C ILE A 32 13.83 -17.46 -9.86
N PHE A 33 12.97 -16.99 -8.96
CA PHE A 33 11.86 -16.10 -9.30
C PHE A 33 12.35 -14.78 -9.90
N SER A 34 13.37 -14.15 -9.30
CA SER A 34 13.99 -12.92 -9.81
C SER A 34 14.62 -13.13 -11.18
N ALA A 35 15.34 -14.24 -11.37
CA ALA A 35 15.93 -14.57 -12.67
C ALA A 35 14.83 -14.78 -13.73
N GLY A 36 13.77 -15.51 -13.39
CA GLY A 36 12.62 -15.69 -14.27
C GLY A 36 11.96 -14.36 -14.65
N LEU A 37 11.76 -13.48 -13.69
CA LEU A 37 11.19 -12.14 -13.94
C LEU A 37 12.13 -11.30 -14.83
N ALA A 38 13.45 -11.36 -14.59
CA ALA A 38 14.43 -10.64 -15.39
C ALA A 38 14.44 -11.08 -16.87
N LEU A 39 14.11 -12.34 -17.15
CA LEU A 39 13.99 -12.84 -18.54
C LEU A 39 12.70 -12.34 -19.22
N LEU A 40 11.67 -11.99 -18.46
CA LEU A 40 10.42 -11.46 -19.00
C LEU A 40 10.50 -9.95 -19.27
N LEU A 41 11.36 -9.25 -18.55
CA LEU A 41 11.52 -7.80 -18.65
C LEU A 41 12.55 -7.44 -19.74
N GLN A 42 12.18 -6.51 -20.61
CA GLN A 42 13.04 -6.09 -21.72
C GLN A 42 14.03 -4.99 -21.32
N ASN A 43 13.71 -4.20 -20.31
CA ASN A 43 14.56 -3.12 -19.83
C ASN A 43 14.24 -2.72 -18.38
N ALA A 44 15.12 -1.89 -17.79
CA ALA A 44 14.98 -1.44 -16.41
C ALA A 44 13.76 -0.52 -16.18
N LEU A 45 13.33 0.23 -17.19
CA LEU A 45 12.15 1.09 -17.08
C LEU A 45 10.87 0.26 -16.91
N GLN A 46 10.76 -0.87 -17.62
CA GLN A 46 9.62 -1.77 -17.47
C GLN A 46 9.55 -2.37 -16.05
N LEU A 47 10.69 -2.68 -15.43
CA LEU A 47 10.72 -3.08 -14.02
C LEU A 47 10.21 -1.96 -13.11
N PHE A 48 10.62 -0.71 -13.37
CA PHE A 48 10.17 0.45 -12.62
C PHE A 48 8.66 0.64 -12.72
N ASP A 49 8.10 0.50 -13.92
CA ASP A 49 6.66 0.59 -14.17
C ASP A 49 5.87 -0.49 -13.42
N VAL A 50 6.38 -1.73 -13.38
CA VAL A 50 5.75 -2.81 -12.61
C VAL A 50 5.78 -2.50 -11.12
N LEU A 51 6.90 -1.99 -10.59
CA LEU A 51 7.03 -1.62 -9.17
C LEU A 51 6.12 -0.45 -8.80
N LEU A 52 6.03 0.57 -9.65
CA LEU A 52 5.13 1.71 -9.44
C LEU A 52 3.66 1.28 -9.46
N ALA A 53 3.28 0.44 -10.42
CA ALA A 53 1.94 -0.09 -10.53
C ALA A 53 1.55 -0.94 -9.29
N PHE A 54 2.46 -1.80 -8.83
CA PHE A 54 2.28 -2.57 -7.59
C PHE A 54 2.12 -1.66 -6.37
N GLY A 55 2.97 -0.64 -6.23
CA GLY A 55 2.91 0.33 -5.15
C GLY A 55 1.65 1.20 -5.17
N ALA A 56 1.18 1.58 -6.35
CA ALA A 56 -0.04 2.37 -6.52
C ALA A 56 -1.27 1.64 -5.95
N GLY A 57 -1.40 0.35 -6.23
CA GLY A 57 -2.54 -0.44 -5.74
C GLY A 57 -2.55 -0.67 -4.23
N THR A 58 -1.38 -0.76 -3.60
CA THR A 58 -1.26 -1.03 -2.16
C THR A 58 -1.13 0.22 -1.30
N GLY A 59 -0.74 1.35 -1.88
CA GLY A 59 -0.43 2.58 -1.11
C GLY A 59 -1.59 3.07 -0.25
N LEU A 60 -2.81 3.03 -0.77
CA LEU A 60 -3.98 3.52 -0.07
C LEU A 60 -4.28 2.75 1.22
N ILE A 61 -4.20 1.41 1.20
CA ILE A 61 -4.51 0.60 2.38
C ILE A 61 -3.48 0.80 3.49
N PHE A 62 -2.19 0.98 3.17
CA PHE A 62 -1.15 1.27 4.16
C PHE A 62 -1.33 2.61 4.86
N ILE A 63 -1.95 3.57 4.19
CA ILE A 63 -2.33 4.85 4.81
C ILE A 63 -3.58 4.67 5.65
N LEU A 64 -4.63 4.05 5.11
CA LEU A 64 -5.93 3.93 5.78
C LEU A 64 -5.90 3.04 7.02
N ARG A 65 -4.97 2.09 7.14
CA ARG A 65 -4.81 1.29 8.37
C ARG A 65 -4.60 2.11 9.63
N TRP A 66 -4.05 3.31 9.51
CA TRP A 66 -3.86 4.23 10.63
C TRP A 66 -5.13 4.96 11.04
N PHE A 67 -6.09 5.07 10.11
CA PHE A 67 -7.29 5.88 10.28
C PHE A 67 -8.57 5.05 10.39
N TRP A 68 -8.52 3.76 10.09
CA TRP A 68 -9.69 2.91 10.07
C TRP A 68 -9.45 1.56 10.73
N TRP A 69 -10.10 1.34 11.87
CA TRP A 69 -9.98 0.15 12.72
C TRP A 69 -10.33 -1.18 12.02
N ARG A 70 -11.13 -1.13 10.97
CA ARG A 70 -11.67 -2.33 10.30
C ARG A 70 -10.65 -3.02 9.40
N ILE A 71 -9.60 -2.33 8.98
CA ILE A 71 -8.53 -2.91 8.17
C ILE A 71 -7.78 -3.95 8.99
N ASN A 72 -7.66 -5.16 8.45
CA ASN A 72 -7.01 -6.31 9.06
C ASN A 72 -5.89 -6.86 8.17
N ALA A 73 -5.14 -7.84 8.66
CA ALA A 73 -4.05 -8.47 7.92
C ALA A 73 -4.49 -9.06 6.58
N TRP A 74 -5.69 -9.64 6.50
CA TRP A 74 -6.24 -10.19 5.26
C TRP A 74 -6.50 -9.11 4.20
N SER A 75 -6.94 -7.94 4.62
CA SER A 75 -7.12 -6.79 3.72
C SER A 75 -5.79 -6.37 3.10
N GLU A 76 -4.71 -6.29 3.89
CA GLU A 76 -3.38 -5.93 3.41
C GLU A 76 -2.80 -6.99 2.47
N ILE A 77 -2.89 -8.27 2.86
CA ILE A 77 -2.45 -9.40 2.03
C ILE A 77 -3.20 -9.41 0.69
N THR A 78 -4.53 -9.26 0.73
CA THR A 78 -5.36 -9.21 -0.48
C THR A 78 -4.97 -8.03 -1.37
N ALA A 79 -4.74 -6.84 -0.82
CA ALA A 79 -4.29 -5.68 -1.58
C ALA A 79 -2.95 -5.94 -2.28
N MET A 80 -1.99 -6.54 -1.58
CA MET A 80 -0.67 -6.87 -2.14
C MET A 80 -0.78 -7.88 -3.29
N PHE A 81 -1.51 -8.97 -3.09
CA PHE A 81 -1.67 -9.99 -4.14
C PHE A 81 -2.48 -9.45 -5.32
N ALA A 82 -3.59 -8.77 -5.07
CA ALA A 82 -4.42 -8.20 -6.14
C ALA A 82 -3.64 -7.17 -6.96
N SER A 83 -2.96 -6.24 -6.30
CA SER A 83 -2.12 -5.24 -6.97
C SER A 83 -1.02 -5.88 -7.81
N GLY A 84 -0.31 -6.87 -7.25
CA GLY A 84 0.74 -7.60 -7.97
C GLY A 84 0.21 -8.33 -9.20
N ILE A 85 -0.89 -9.09 -9.05
CA ILE A 85 -1.51 -9.83 -10.16
C ILE A 85 -2.00 -8.88 -11.24
N ILE A 86 -2.72 -7.82 -10.88
CA ILE A 86 -3.24 -6.83 -11.83
C ILE A 86 -2.07 -6.16 -12.57
N SER A 87 -1.03 -5.75 -11.87
CA SER A 87 0.14 -5.10 -12.46
C SER A 87 0.87 -6.03 -13.44
N ILE A 88 1.04 -7.30 -13.09
CA ILE A 88 1.64 -8.30 -13.99
C ILE A 88 0.77 -8.49 -15.22
N ILE A 89 -0.54 -8.64 -15.07
CA ILE A 89 -1.46 -8.80 -16.19
C ILE A 89 -1.40 -7.58 -17.12
N LEU A 90 -1.47 -6.37 -16.58
CA LEU A 90 -1.48 -5.15 -17.38
C LEU A 90 -0.14 -4.85 -18.05
N LYS A 91 0.98 -5.10 -17.35
CA LYS A 91 2.31 -4.74 -17.86
C LYS A 91 2.96 -5.82 -18.72
N LEU A 92 2.66 -7.08 -18.49
CA LEU A 92 3.34 -8.21 -19.16
C LEU A 92 2.45 -8.99 -20.14
N THR A 93 1.18 -8.61 -20.31
CA THR A 93 0.28 -9.28 -21.26
C THR A 93 -0.27 -8.30 -22.30
N PRO A 94 -0.70 -8.82 -23.47
CA PRO A 94 -1.36 -7.99 -24.49
C PRO A 94 -2.64 -7.31 -24.02
N PHE A 95 -3.23 -7.76 -22.93
CA PHE A 95 -4.46 -7.19 -22.36
C PHE A 95 -4.25 -5.75 -21.86
N GLY A 96 -3.10 -5.45 -21.28
CA GLY A 96 -2.77 -4.08 -20.88
C GLY A 96 -2.64 -3.15 -22.08
N ALA A 97 -1.97 -3.60 -23.13
CA ALA A 97 -1.87 -2.85 -24.38
C ALA A 97 -3.26 -2.64 -25.05
N PHE A 98 -4.12 -3.65 -25.02
CA PHE A 98 -5.50 -3.52 -25.50
C PHE A 98 -6.30 -2.45 -24.74
N LEU A 99 -6.09 -2.32 -23.43
CA LEU A 99 -6.80 -1.33 -22.63
C LEU A 99 -6.18 0.07 -22.70
N PHE A 100 -4.85 0.20 -22.66
CA PHE A 100 -4.15 1.45 -22.38
C PHE A 100 -3.08 1.85 -23.42
N ALA A 101 -3.01 1.20 -24.58
CA ALA A 101 -2.07 1.64 -25.62
C ALA A 101 -2.39 3.06 -26.12
N THR A 102 -1.36 3.88 -26.28
CA THR A 102 -1.49 5.31 -26.64
C THR A 102 -2.31 5.54 -27.91
N ASP A 103 -2.19 4.68 -28.91
CA ASP A 103 -2.83 4.87 -30.21
C ASP A 103 -4.05 3.96 -30.46
N THR A 104 -4.15 2.83 -29.75
CA THR A 104 -5.15 1.78 -30.02
C THR A 104 -5.91 1.32 -28.80
N GLY A 105 -5.54 1.79 -27.60
CA GLY A 105 -6.19 1.42 -26.36
C GLY A 105 -7.58 2.03 -26.21
N ILE A 106 -8.45 1.35 -25.47
CA ILE A 106 -9.81 1.82 -25.16
C ILE A 106 -9.77 3.00 -24.18
N LEU A 107 -8.77 3.00 -23.29
CA LEU A 107 -8.58 4.00 -22.25
C LEU A 107 -7.26 4.74 -22.46
N PRO A 108 -7.18 6.02 -22.01
CA PRO A 108 -5.93 6.76 -22.08
C PRO A 108 -4.84 6.08 -21.24
N ASP A 109 -3.61 6.04 -21.74
CA ASP A 109 -2.43 5.45 -21.07
C ASP A 109 -2.19 5.96 -19.65
N TRP A 110 -2.37 7.28 -19.42
CA TRP A 110 -2.24 7.88 -18.09
C TRP A 110 -3.23 7.34 -17.05
N SER A 111 -4.34 6.76 -17.47
CA SER A 111 -5.38 6.24 -16.58
C SER A 111 -5.06 4.85 -16.01
N GLU A 112 -4.01 4.18 -16.50
CA GLU A 112 -3.64 2.83 -16.07
C GLU A 112 -3.42 2.73 -14.55
N TYR A 113 -2.65 3.63 -13.97
CA TYR A 113 -2.42 3.63 -12.52
C TYR A 113 -3.69 3.90 -11.72
N ILE A 114 -4.57 4.79 -12.22
CA ILE A 114 -5.86 5.06 -11.59
C ILE A 114 -6.72 3.79 -11.61
N PHE A 115 -6.73 3.09 -12.74
CA PHE A 115 -7.46 1.83 -12.89
C PHE A 115 -6.94 0.78 -11.88
N ILE A 116 -5.64 0.61 -11.75
CA ILE A 116 -5.02 -0.31 -10.77
C ILE A 116 -5.46 0.06 -9.36
N VAL A 117 -5.37 1.34 -8.98
CA VAL A 117 -5.79 1.81 -7.65
C VAL A 117 -7.26 1.52 -7.40
N VAL A 118 -8.13 1.84 -8.34
CA VAL A 118 -9.59 1.64 -8.19
C VAL A 118 -9.92 0.16 -8.04
N ILE A 119 -9.43 -0.69 -8.95
CA ILE A 119 -9.74 -2.13 -8.91
C ILE A 119 -9.15 -2.79 -7.66
N THR A 120 -7.90 -2.51 -7.33
CA THR A 120 -7.27 -3.03 -6.10
C THR A 120 -8.04 -2.57 -4.86
N THR A 121 -8.48 -1.30 -4.83
CA THR A 121 -9.28 -0.76 -3.72
C THR A 121 -10.59 -1.50 -3.56
N LEU A 122 -11.31 -1.77 -4.63
CA LEU A 122 -12.56 -2.54 -4.58
C LEU A 122 -12.31 -3.96 -4.04
N ILE A 123 -11.25 -4.62 -4.51
CA ILE A 123 -10.92 -5.98 -4.09
C ILE A 123 -10.59 -6.04 -2.60
N TRP A 124 -9.70 -5.18 -2.11
CA TRP A 124 -9.36 -5.23 -0.68
C TRP A 124 -10.48 -4.70 0.22
N LEU A 125 -11.33 -3.78 -0.25
CA LEU A 125 -12.54 -3.38 0.49
C LEU A 125 -13.48 -4.57 0.65
N ILE A 126 -13.74 -5.33 -0.41
CA ILE A 126 -14.54 -6.56 -0.33
C ILE A 126 -13.90 -7.52 0.68
N ALA A 127 -12.60 -7.78 0.59
CA ALA A 127 -11.90 -8.62 1.55
C ALA A 127 -12.03 -8.11 2.99
N THR A 128 -11.92 -6.79 3.22
CA THR A 128 -12.08 -6.17 4.53
C THR A 128 -13.47 -6.44 5.15
N PHE A 129 -14.52 -6.42 4.33
CA PHE A 129 -15.88 -6.65 4.84
C PHE A 129 -16.25 -8.13 4.96
N VAL A 130 -15.69 -8.99 4.12
CA VAL A 130 -15.92 -10.45 4.14
C VAL A 130 -15.12 -11.11 5.27
N THR A 131 -13.93 -10.63 5.57
CA THR A 131 -13.09 -11.20 6.64
C THR A 131 -13.47 -10.65 8.01
N GLN A 132 -13.16 -11.43 9.05
CA GLN A 132 -13.38 -11.00 10.43
C GLN A 132 -12.39 -9.87 10.80
N PRO A 133 -12.84 -8.87 11.60
CA PRO A 133 -11.96 -7.85 12.11
C PRO A 133 -10.91 -8.45 13.07
N GLU A 134 -9.87 -7.69 13.35
CA GLU A 134 -8.93 -8.03 14.41
C GLU A 134 -9.62 -8.12 15.78
N SER A 135 -9.03 -8.91 16.69
CA SER A 135 -9.60 -9.08 18.02
C SER A 135 -9.65 -7.75 18.78
N ASN A 136 -10.64 -7.60 19.66
CA ASN A 136 -10.76 -6.39 20.48
C ASN A 136 -9.51 -6.13 21.32
N ASP A 137 -8.83 -7.17 21.80
CA ASP A 137 -7.58 -7.01 22.56
C ASP A 137 -6.46 -6.45 21.71
N THR A 138 -6.34 -6.89 20.44
CA THR A 138 -5.36 -6.35 19.49
C THR A 138 -5.65 -4.89 19.16
N LEU A 139 -6.92 -4.56 18.87
CA LEU A 139 -7.33 -3.20 18.55
C LEU A 139 -7.13 -2.23 19.72
N ARG A 140 -7.51 -2.66 20.94
CA ARG A 140 -7.31 -1.89 22.17
C ARG A 140 -5.82 -1.74 22.50
N GLY A 141 -5.03 -2.80 22.30
CA GLY A 141 -3.57 -2.78 22.45
C GLY A 141 -2.90 -1.78 21.52
N PHE A 142 -3.33 -1.76 20.25
CA PHE A 142 -2.87 -0.79 19.27
C PHE A 142 -3.27 0.64 19.67
N TYR A 143 -4.55 0.84 20.02
CA TYR A 143 -5.05 2.15 20.42
C TYR A 143 -4.30 2.73 21.65
N ARG A 144 -4.00 1.89 22.65
CA ARG A 144 -3.22 2.32 23.83
C ARG A 144 -1.81 2.80 23.48
N LYS A 145 -1.17 2.18 22.49
CA LYS A 145 0.22 2.50 22.11
C LYS A 145 0.31 3.70 21.19
N ILE A 146 -0.62 3.81 20.23
CA ILE A 146 -0.54 4.77 19.12
C ILE A 146 -1.47 5.96 19.34
N GLN A 147 -2.58 5.75 20.07
CA GLN A 147 -3.63 6.74 20.30
C GLN A 147 -4.11 7.42 18.99
N PRO A 148 -4.48 6.65 17.95
CA PRO A 148 -4.93 7.21 16.71
C PRO A 148 -6.22 8.01 16.95
N GLY A 149 -6.21 9.27 16.56
CA GLY A 149 -7.40 10.11 16.65
C GLY A 149 -8.37 9.88 15.50
N GLY A 150 -9.56 10.49 15.62
CA GLY A 150 -10.51 10.57 14.51
C GLY A 150 -11.66 9.56 14.54
N PRO A 151 -12.62 9.76 13.62
CA PRO A 151 -13.88 9.02 13.64
C PRO A 151 -13.73 7.53 13.33
N GLY A 152 -12.68 7.14 12.62
CA GLY A 152 -12.45 5.74 12.23
C GLY A 152 -12.07 4.82 13.39
N TRP A 153 -11.76 5.35 14.57
CA TRP A 153 -11.49 4.58 15.79
C TRP A 153 -12.57 4.75 16.88
N ALA A 154 -13.58 5.57 16.61
CA ALA A 154 -14.65 5.86 17.56
C ALA A 154 -15.37 4.60 18.07
N LYS A 155 -15.53 3.57 17.21
CA LYS A 155 -16.14 2.30 17.59
C LYS A 155 -15.32 1.57 18.63
N VAL A 156 -13.98 1.46 18.46
CA VAL A 156 -13.09 0.77 19.40
C VAL A 156 -13.10 1.43 20.78
N VAL A 157 -13.16 2.76 20.80
CA VAL A 157 -13.26 3.54 22.04
C VAL A 157 -14.62 3.29 22.72
N LYS A 158 -15.71 3.29 21.97
CA LYS A 158 -17.05 3.01 22.50
C LYS A 158 -17.17 1.58 23.04
N ASP A 159 -16.72 0.59 22.27
CA ASP A 159 -16.76 -0.82 22.68
C ASP A 159 -15.91 -1.06 23.95
N ALA A 160 -14.85 -0.29 24.15
CA ALA A 160 -14.06 -0.37 25.39
C ALA A 160 -14.76 0.29 26.58
N ASP A 161 -15.42 1.43 26.37
CA ASP A 161 -16.25 2.08 27.41
C ASP A 161 -17.40 1.16 27.82
N ASP A 162 -18.08 0.50 26.88
CA ASP A 162 -19.19 -0.42 27.14
C ASP A 162 -18.71 -1.66 27.93
N ASP A 163 -17.48 -2.14 27.68
CA ASP A 163 -16.88 -3.26 28.41
C ASP A 163 -16.19 -2.84 29.73
N SER A 164 -16.29 -1.57 30.12
CA SER A 164 -15.62 -1.01 31.32
C SER A 164 -14.09 -1.17 31.31
N VAL A 165 -13.49 -1.22 30.11
CA VAL A 165 -12.04 -1.29 29.94
C VAL A 165 -11.49 0.13 29.79
N GLU A 166 -10.65 0.54 30.73
CA GLU A 166 -10.04 1.86 30.70
C GLU A 166 -9.11 2.02 29.49
N ILE A 167 -9.48 2.92 28.58
CA ILE A 167 -8.64 3.37 27.46
C ILE A 167 -8.38 4.86 27.63
N VAL A 168 -7.10 5.24 27.62
CA VAL A 168 -6.72 6.66 27.63
C VAL A 168 -7.21 7.31 26.34
N LYS A 169 -8.25 8.13 26.46
CA LYS A 169 -8.79 8.89 25.30
C LYS A 169 -7.79 9.98 24.92
N THR A 170 -7.50 10.08 23.63
CA THR A 170 -6.65 11.14 23.09
C THR A 170 -7.27 12.50 23.45
N LYS A 171 -6.55 13.32 24.23
CA LYS A 171 -6.99 14.68 24.60
C LYS A 171 -6.76 15.69 23.47
N GLU A 172 -5.91 15.36 22.51
CA GLU A 172 -5.59 16.26 21.42
C GLU A 172 -6.69 16.29 20.37
N LYS A 173 -6.92 17.49 19.81
CA LYS A 173 -7.85 17.66 18.69
C LYS A 173 -7.29 16.89 17.47
N TRP A 174 -8.18 16.18 16.79
CA TRP A 174 -7.81 15.49 15.56
C TRP A 174 -7.45 16.50 14.46
N SER A 175 -6.14 16.64 14.22
CA SER A 175 -5.56 17.63 13.30
C SER A 175 -5.30 17.08 11.89
N VAL A 176 -5.65 15.83 11.62
CA VAL A 176 -5.36 15.15 10.33
C VAL A 176 -5.91 15.91 9.12
N PRO A 177 -7.14 16.45 9.11
CA PRO A 177 -7.61 17.25 7.97
C PRO A 177 -6.73 18.47 7.69
N ALA A 178 -6.32 19.19 8.75
CA ALA A 178 -5.39 20.32 8.60
C ALA A 178 -4.01 19.84 8.12
N GLY A 179 -3.52 18.70 8.61
CA GLY A 179 -2.28 18.08 8.17
C GLY A 179 -2.30 17.68 6.69
N ILE A 180 -3.41 17.10 6.21
CA ILE A 180 -3.60 16.76 4.79
C ILE A 180 -3.60 18.04 3.94
N THR A 181 -4.29 19.09 4.37
CA THR A 181 -4.29 20.38 3.67
C THR A 181 -2.88 20.98 3.60
N ALA A 182 -2.15 20.98 4.71
CA ALA A 182 -0.77 21.44 4.74
C ALA A 182 0.15 20.61 3.84
N MET A 183 -0.02 19.28 3.80
CA MET A 183 0.70 18.39 2.91
C MET A 183 0.44 18.73 1.43
N LEU A 184 -0.83 18.89 1.04
CA LEU A 184 -1.20 19.25 -0.34
C LEU A 184 -0.61 20.61 -0.75
N LEU A 185 -0.71 21.61 0.13
CA LEU A 185 -0.11 22.92 -0.11
C LEU A 185 1.42 22.82 -0.25
N GLY A 186 2.06 22.01 0.59
CA GLY A 186 3.50 21.75 0.51
C GLY A 186 3.91 21.10 -0.82
N VAL A 187 3.15 20.10 -1.26
CA VAL A 187 3.37 19.44 -2.56
C VAL A 187 3.25 20.44 -3.71
N VAL A 188 2.16 21.23 -3.75
CA VAL A 188 1.96 22.27 -4.78
C VAL A 188 3.11 23.27 -4.76
N LEU A 189 3.52 23.73 -3.57
CA LEU A 189 4.62 24.69 -3.43
C LEU A 189 5.94 24.13 -4.00
N ILE A 190 6.31 22.91 -3.61
CA ILE A 190 7.55 22.26 -4.05
C ILE A 190 7.57 22.08 -5.57
N TYR A 191 6.48 21.53 -6.13
CA TYR A 191 6.39 21.33 -7.59
C TYR A 191 6.36 22.67 -8.35
N SER A 192 5.66 23.68 -7.83
CA SER A 192 5.66 25.02 -8.45
C SER A 192 7.07 25.60 -8.51
N ILE A 193 7.83 25.53 -7.42
CA ILE A 193 9.22 26.01 -7.39
C ILE A 193 10.10 25.21 -8.37
N MET A 194 9.93 23.89 -8.39
CA MET A 194 10.69 23.01 -9.27
C MET A 194 10.41 23.33 -10.75
N PHE A 195 9.15 23.46 -11.14
CA PHE A 195 8.78 23.80 -12.51
C PHE A 195 9.17 25.23 -12.89
N ALA A 196 8.97 26.20 -12.00
CA ALA A 196 9.39 27.58 -12.22
C ALA A 196 10.92 27.66 -12.47
N THR A 197 11.71 26.98 -11.64
CA THR A 197 13.16 26.91 -11.81
C THR A 197 13.55 26.25 -13.13
N GLY A 198 12.87 25.13 -13.49
CA GLY A 198 13.10 24.45 -14.76
C GLY A 198 12.80 25.34 -15.97
N TYR A 199 11.64 25.98 -15.99
CA TYR A 199 11.27 26.91 -17.08
C TYR A 199 12.22 28.11 -17.17
N TRP A 200 12.66 28.63 -16.03
CA TRP A 200 13.67 29.71 -16.00
C TRP A 200 14.98 29.28 -16.66
N ILE A 201 15.51 28.11 -16.28
CA ILE A 201 16.76 27.57 -16.84
C ILE A 201 16.65 27.35 -18.36
N TYR A 202 15.47 26.90 -18.84
CA TYR A 202 15.21 26.69 -20.26
C TYR A 202 14.82 27.98 -21.03
N GLY A 203 14.90 29.14 -20.39
CA GLY A 203 14.63 30.44 -21.04
C GLY A 203 13.15 30.72 -21.31
N ARG A 204 12.23 29.90 -20.74
CA ARG A 204 10.77 30.07 -20.88
C ARG A 204 10.20 30.91 -19.73
N THR A 205 10.68 32.14 -19.59
CA THR A 205 10.38 33.00 -18.44
C THR A 205 8.91 33.31 -18.23
N THR A 206 8.10 33.38 -19.30
CA THR A 206 6.66 33.59 -19.21
C THR A 206 5.89 32.40 -18.62
N GLN A 207 6.47 31.20 -18.60
CA GLN A 207 5.90 29.99 -18.00
C GLN A 207 6.47 29.71 -16.60
N ALA A 208 7.50 30.45 -16.21
CA ALA A 208 8.14 30.32 -14.89
C ALA A 208 7.44 31.16 -13.80
N ILE A 209 6.62 32.12 -14.19
CA ILE A 209 5.80 32.98 -13.32
C ILE A 209 4.39 32.41 -13.22
#